data_1a6ad7dd78cd5e4cd197265e6d5801dc
#
_entry.id   1a6ad7dd78cd5e4cd197265e6d5801dc
#
_cell.length_a   1.000
_cell.length_b   1.000
_cell.length_c   1.000
_cell.angle_alpha   90.00
_cell.angle_beta   90.00
_cell.angle_gamma   90.00
#
_symmetry.space_group_name_H-M   'P 1'
#
loop_
_entity.id
_entity.type
_entity.pdbx_description
1 polymer ?
#
loop_
_entity_poly.entity_id
_entity_poly.type
_entity_poly.pdbx_seq_one_letter_code
_entity_poly.pdbx_strand_id
1 'polypeptide(L)'
;GLVGSEMCIRDSLSFHRFVSYENVHVIGAYVEIKPVNCEMKVKVVSGIDAQVTNHGAQHLTEFSKRAFEEKFLQMGMVTTESAVSIAVSTVHKVFQSGKYTEDAASKIIDDRRKIHTEIQLVIPQGETARVEKISTVHSSRDLEYVASGKEPEGENVCRDGLDNLKEAEEKGYETLLEGSKKVWEKIWKKQDIQIDSKEDDAQIAVRFALYHLQIMVRSEDNRVGIGAKALSGEGYKGHSFWDTETFIFPYFQMAEPKTARTLLEFRYKGLYGARKKAIENGYKGAMYPWEAAWVSDGEVTPYVTGVNVHTGEPMICLTGVIEQHITSDIIFALWQYYAATDDQDFMDRYGYEMTIETARFWNSRLEWIEENNRYEIRDVIGPDAVSYTHLRA
;
A
#
# COMPACT_ATOMS: atom_id res chain seq x y z
N GLY A 1 4.11 -3.73 -29.12
CA GLY A 1 3.28 -3.86 -30.32
C GLY A 1 3.89 -4.80 -31.31
N LEU A 2 3.21 -5.90 -31.63
CA LEU A 2 3.56 -6.77 -32.75
C LEU A 2 3.24 -6.01 -34.04
N VAL A 3 4.26 -5.54 -34.74
CA VAL A 3 4.13 -5.08 -36.12
C VAL A 3 4.67 -6.20 -37.01
N GLY A 4 3.76 -7.03 -37.48
CA GLY A 4 4.03 -8.03 -38.51
C GLY A 4 2.82 -8.15 -39.41
N SER A 5 3.04 -8.00 -40.71
CA SER A 5 2.04 -8.06 -41.76
C SER A 5 1.54 -9.48 -42.07
N GLU A 6 1.61 -10.41 -41.14
CA GLU A 6 1.22 -11.81 -41.39
C GLU A 6 -0.07 -12.16 -40.64
N MET A 7 -1.16 -12.16 -41.39
CA MET A 7 -2.50 -12.55 -40.94
C MET A 7 -2.63 -14.03 -40.52
N CYS A 8 -1.55 -14.77 -40.35
CA CYS A 8 -1.55 -16.21 -40.15
C CYS A 8 -0.95 -16.71 -38.85
N ILE A 9 -0.28 -15.86 -38.06
CA ILE A 9 0.30 -16.28 -36.79
C ILE A 9 -0.80 -16.21 -35.71
N ARG A 10 -1.06 -17.33 -35.05
CA ARG A 10 -1.92 -17.43 -33.88
C ARG A 10 -1.12 -17.95 -32.73
N ASP A 11 -1.27 -17.31 -31.58
CA ASP A 11 -0.66 -17.68 -30.33
C ASP A 11 -1.66 -17.52 -29.17
N SER A 12 -1.37 -18.17 -28.07
CA SER A 12 -2.05 -17.97 -26.80
C SER A 12 -1.03 -17.55 -25.77
N LEU A 13 -1.30 -16.41 -25.10
CA LEU A 13 -0.52 -15.89 -24.01
C LEU A 13 -1.39 -15.85 -22.76
N SER A 14 -0.95 -16.51 -21.68
CA SER A 14 -1.62 -16.47 -20.39
C SER A 14 -0.66 -15.87 -19.35
N PHE A 15 -1.14 -14.87 -18.60
CA PHE A 15 -0.37 -14.24 -17.54
C PHE A 15 -1.05 -14.53 -16.21
N HIS A 16 -0.28 -15.06 -15.26
CA HIS A 16 -0.73 -15.30 -13.90
C HIS A 16 0.19 -14.58 -12.94
N ARG A 17 -0.39 -14.05 -11.87
CA ARG A 17 0.38 -13.40 -10.79
C ARG A 17 -0.40 -13.45 -9.50
N PHE A 18 0.32 -13.51 -8.39
CA PHE A 18 -0.22 -13.35 -7.05
C PHE A 18 0.78 -12.63 -6.15
N VAL A 19 0.27 -11.96 -5.13
CA VAL A 19 1.04 -11.50 -3.99
C VAL A 19 0.68 -12.43 -2.84
N SER A 20 1.67 -13.03 -2.20
CA SER A 20 1.42 -14.02 -1.16
C SER A 20 0.86 -13.36 0.10
N TYR A 21 -0.20 -13.97 0.65
CA TYR A 21 -0.75 -13.58 1.95
C TYR A 21 -0.22 -14.46 3.10
N GLU A 22 0.51 -15.55 2.78
CA GLU A 22 1.23 -16.39 3.73
C GLU A 22 2.62 -15.81 4.03
N ASN A 23 3.40 -15.50 2.98
CA ASN A 23 4.66 -14.78 3.09
C ASN A 23 4.52 -13.43 2.37
N VAL A 24 4.31 -12.39 3.13
CA VAL A 24 3.98 -11.04 2.64
C VAL A 24 5.06 -10.36 1.80
N HIS A 25 6.26 -10.92 1.80
CA HIS A 25 7.36 -10.44 0.98
C HIS A 25 7.38 -11.06 -0.42
N VAL A 26 6.65 -12.15 -0.65
CA VAL A 26 6.75 -12.95 -1.88
C VAL A 26 5.70 -12.55 -2.90
N ILE A 27 6.15 -12.36 -4.13
CA ILE A 27 5.34 -12.16 -5.33
C ILE A 27 5.69 -13.27 -6.32
N GLY A 28 4.67 -14.00 -6.79
CA GLY A 28 4.80 -14.99 -7.85
C GLY A 28 4.12 -14.53 -9.14
N ALA A 29 4.75 -14.77 -10.26
CA ALA A 29 4.18 -14.53 -11.58
C ALA A 29 4.65 -15.60 -12.57
N TYR A 30 3.86 -15.87 -13.61
CA TYR A 30 4.37 -16.54 -14.80
C TYR A 30 3.66 -16.05 -16.06
N VAL A 31 4.35 -16.23 -17.17
CA VAL A 31 3.77 -16.15 -18.50
C VAL A 31 3.83 -17.55 -19.16
N GLU A 32 2.72 -17.99 -19.72
CA GLU A 32 2.61 -19.19 -20.52
C GLU A 32 2.37 -18.82 -21.97
N ILE A 33 3.17 -19.38 -22.87
CA ILE A 33 3.21 -19.06 -24.30
C ILE A 33 2.97 -20.35 -25.07
N LYS A 34 1.93 -20.36 -25.93
CA LYS A 34 1.57 -21.50 -26.78
C LYS A 34 1.36 -21.05 -28.21
N PRO A 35 2.31 -21.32 -29.10
CA PRO A 35 2.11 -21.16 -30.55
C PRO A 35 1.02 -22.12 -31.06
N VAL A 36 0.03 -21.62 -31.82
CA VAL A 36 -1.09 -22.45 -32.29
C VAL A 36 -0.82 -23.06 -33.63
N ASN A 37 -0.25 -22.31 -34.57
CA ASN A 37 -0.16 -22.72 -35.98
C ASN A 37 1.25 -22.75 -36.61
N CYS A 38 2.28 -22.37 -35.86
CA CYS A 38 3.68 -22.43 -36.31
C CYS A 38 4.65 -22.53 -35.11
N GLU A 39 5.90 -22.90 -35.37
CA GLU A 39 6.97 -22.72 -34.40
C GLU A 39 7.21 -21.23 -34.14
N MET A 40 7.50 -20.88 -32.89
CA MET A 40 7.74 -19.49 -32.49
C MET A 40 9.10 -19.33 -31.82
N LYS A 41 9.85 -18.29 -32.22
CA LYS A 41 11.03 -17.81 -31.49
C LYS A 41 10.63 -16.61 -30.65
N VAL A 42 10.83 -16.72 -29.33
CA VAL A 42 10.40 -15.72 -28.35
C VAL A 42 11.59 -15.26 -27.53
N LYS A 43 11.66 -13.95 -27.31
CA LYS A 43 12.54 -13.35 -26.28
C LYS A 43 11.67 -12.82 -25.16
N VAL A 44 11.85 -13.39 -23.95
CA VAL A 44 11.23 -12.89 -22.73
C VAL A 44 12.26 -12.03 -21.98
N VAL A 45 11.87 -10.79 -21.64
CA VAL A 45 12.70 -9.86 -20.88
C VAL A 45 12.00 -9.61 -19.55
N SER A 46 12.63 -9.97 -18.45
CA SER A 46 12.05 -9.84 -17.12
C SER A 46 13.12 -9.59 -16.05
N GLY A 47 12.83 -8.71 -15.11
CA GLY A 47 13.79 -8.33 -14.07
C GLY A 47 13.22 -7.32 -13.09
N ILE A 48 14.11 -6.45 -12.60
CA ILE A 48 13.83 -5.39 -11.63
C ILE A 48 14.08 -4.04 -12.32
N ASP A 49 13.12 -3.13 -12.23
CA ASP A 49 13.21 -1.78 -12.76
C ASP A 49 12.98 -0.75 -11.63
N ALA A 50 14.04 -0.04 -11.25
CA ALA A 50 13.98 1.05 -10.27
C ALA A 50 13.91 2.45 -10.94
N GLN A 51 13.61 2.51 -12.22
CA GLN A 51 13.31 3.78 -12.92
C GLN A 51 11.85 4.20 -12.78
N VAL A 52 11.06 3.43 -12.04
CA VAL A 52 9.66 3.78 -11.75
C VAL A 52 9.58 5.16 -11.11
N THR A 53 8.56 5.90 -11.52
CA THR A 53 8.28 7.25 -11.02
C THR A 53 6.93 7.28 -10.35
N ASN A 54 6.71 8.26 -9.46
CA ASN A 54 5.41 8.60 -8.94
C ASN A 54 5.12 10.07 -9.29
N HIS A 55 4.04 10.35 -9.99
CA HIS A 55 3.73 11.66 -10.59
C HIS A 55 4.89 12.24 -11.41
N GLY A 56 5.64 11.38 -12.11
CA GLY A 56 6.79 11.76 -12.91
C GLY A 56 8.07 12.04 -12.14
N ALA A 57 8.05 12.00 -10.81
CA ALA A 57 9.22 12.19 -9.97
C ALA A 57 9.90 10.86 -9.62
N GLN A 58 11.23 10.87 -9.62
CA GLN A 58 12.06 9.72 -9.24
C GLN A 58 12.28 9.74 -7.72
N HIS A 59 11.86 8.68 -7.02
CA HIS A 59 11.95 8.61 -5.57
C HIS A 59 12.98 7.58 -5.05
N LEU A 60 13.65 6.85 -5.93
CA LEU A 60 14.57 5.78 -5.57
C LEU A 60 15.99 6.09 -6.04
N THR A 61 16.95 5.91 -5.15
CA THR A 61 18.39 5.91 -5.45
C THR A 61 18.95 4.50 -5.26
N GLU A 62 19.66 3.99 -6.26
CA GLU A 62 20.33 2.69 -6.22
C GLU A 62 21.58 2.79 -5.33
N PHE A 63 21.78 1.86 -4.40
CA PHE A 63 23.02 1.68 -3.65
C PHE A 63 23.68 0.32 -3.90
N SER A 64 22.92 -0.67 -4.37
CA SER A 64 23.42 -2.01 -4.69
C SER A 64 22.67 -2.61 -5.87
N LYS A 65 23.40 -3.28 -6.76
CA LYS A 65 22.83 -4.06 -7.85
C LYS A 65 23.73 -5.25 -8.13
N ARG A 66 23.22 -6.47 -7.99
CA ARG A 66 24.01 -7.69 -8.04
C ARG A 66 23.24 -8.84 -8.68
N ALA A 67 23.99 -9.76 -9.26
CA ALA A 67 23.52 -11.07 -9.66
C ALA A 67 24.29 -12.13 -8.85
N PHE A 68 23.59 -13.12 -8.32
CA PHE A 68 24.18 -14.21 -7.57
C PHE A 68 23.88 -15.53 -8.26
N GLU A 69 24.85 -16.46 -8.26
CA GLU A 69 24.70 -17.81 -8.82
C GLU A 69 24.17 -17.79 -10.27
N GLU A 70 24.50 -16.73 -11.02
CA GLU A 70 24.04 -16.51 -12.42
C GLU A 70 22.52 -16.55 -12.63
N LYS A 71 21.72 -16.57 -11.57
CA LYS A 71 20.25 -16.67 -11.66
C LYS A 71 19.49 -15.70 -10.76
N PHE A 72 19.99 -15.35 -9.57
CA PHE A 72 19.32 -14.46 -8.65
C PHE A 72 19.70 -13.00 -8.94
N LEU A 73 18.74 -12.18 -9.30
CA LEU A 73 18.93 -10.75 -9.49
C LEU A 73 18.50 -10.00 -8.24
N GLN A 74 19.24 -8.99 -7.83
CA GLN A 74 18.89 -8.15 -6.70
C GLN A 74 19.23 -6.68 -6.95
N MET A 75 18.36 -5.79 -6.49
CA MET A 75 18.60 -4.36 -6.37
C MET A 75 18.30 -3.88 -4.96
N GLY A 76 19.26 -3.15 -4.40
CA GLY A 76 19.10 -2.37 -3.18
C GLY A 76 18.92 -0.90 -3.52
N MET A 77 17.88 -0.28 -2.99
CA MET A 77 17.49 1.10 -3.24
C MET A 77 17.19 1.80 -1.93
N VAL A 78 17.30 3.13 -1.93
CA VAL A 78 16.90 3.98 -0.81
C VAL A 78 15.95 5.06 -1.31
N THR A 79 14.89 5.34 -0.54
CA THR A 79 13.98 6.43 -0.85
C THR A 79 14.66 7.78 -0.61
N THR A 80 14.48 8.74 -1.54
CA THR A 80 15.24 10.00 -1.56
C THR A 80 14.93 10.94 -0.39
N GLU A 81 13.72 10.90 0.16
CA GLU A 81 13.29 11.80 1.24
C GLU A 81 13.25 11.09 2.59
N SER A 82 12.63 9.91 2.65
CA SER A 82 12.42 9.17 3.90
C SER A 82 13.57 8.25 4.29
N ALA A 83 14.59 8.11 3.43
CA ALA A 83 15.79 7.28 3.63
C ALA A 83 15.49 5.80 3.97
N VAL A 84 14.35 5.27 3.51
CA VAL A 84 13.98 3.87 3.71
C VAL A 84 14.74 3.01 2.70
N SER A 85 15.51 2.05 3.20
CA SER A 85 16.16 1.04 2.36
C SER A 85 15.15 0.01 1.88
N ILE A 86 15.22 -0.34 0.60
CA ILE A 86 14.35 -1.32 -0.06
C ILE A 86 15.22 -2.30 -0.83
N ALA A 87 15.00 -3.58 -0.65
CA ALA A 87 15.63 -4.64 -1.46
C ALA A 87 14.56 -5.37 -2.26
N VAL A 88 14.78 -5.47 -3.56
CA VAL A 88 13.98 -6.33 -4.45
C VAL A 88 14.88 -7.40 -5.01
N SER A 89 14.50 -8.66 -4.83
CA SER A 89 15.22 -9.81 -5.37
C SER A 89 14.31 -10.63 -6.27
N THR A 90 14.83 -11.25 -7.33
CA THR A 90 14.03 -12.06 -8.25
C THR A 90 14.83 -13.20 -8.88
N VAL A 91 14.12 -14.29 -9.18
CA VAL A 91 14.63 -15.46 -9.90
C VAL A 91 13.62 -15.89 -10.95
N HIS A 92 14.12 -16.48 -12.04
CA HIS A 92 13.30 -17.03 -13.12
C HIS A 92 13.51 -18.53 -13.24
N LYS A 93 12.43 -19.25 -13.56
CA LYS A 93 12.46 -20.66 -13.96
C LYS A 93 11.75 -20.83 -15.29
N VAL A 94 12.30 -21.66 -16.16
CA VAL A 94 11.73 -21.93 -17.48
C VAL A 94 11.26 -23.39 -17.53
N PHE A 95 10.07 -23.59 -18.09
CA PHE A 95 9.51 -24.91 -18.33
C PHE A 95 9.09 -25.01 -19.80
N GLN A 96 9.43 -26.12 -20.47
CA GLN A 96 8.96 -26.44 -21.81
C GLN A 96 8.20 -27.76 -21.75
N SER A 97 6.98 -27.76 -22.29
CA SER A 97 6.07 -28.92 -22.25
C SER A 97 5.95 -29.54 -20.85
N GLY A 98 5.88 -28.68 -19.83
CA GLY A 98 5.73 -29.05 -18.41
C GLY A 98 7.03 -29.52 -17.72
N LYS A 99 8.16 -29.55 -18.41
CA LYS A 99 9.47 -29.95 -17.83
C LYS A 99 10.35 -28.73 -17.59
N TYR A 100 10.99 -28.70 -16.43
CA TYR A 100 11.99 -27.69 -16.11
C TYR A 100 13.17 -27.76 -17.12
N THR A 101 13.59 -26.61 -17.60
CA THR A 101 14.66 -26.46 -18.58
C THR A 101 15.81 -25.68 -17.93
N GLU A 102 16.84 -26.39 -17.48
CA GLU A 102 17.99 -25.80 -16.81
C GLU A 102 18.83 -24.92 -17.75
N ASP A 103 18.99 -25.38 -18.98
CA ASP A 103 19.85 -24.75 -19.99
C ASP A 103 19.09 -23.78 -20.93
N ALA A 104 18.01 -23.15 -20.46
CA ALA A 104 17.35 -22.12 -21.27
C ALA A 104 18.34 -20.99 -21.56
N ALA A 105 18.56 -20.69 -22.86
CA ALA A 105 19.47 -19.64 -23.28
C ALA A 105 19.09 -18.30 -22.64
N SER A 106 19.83 -17.88 -21.63
CA SER A 106 19.55 -16.68 -20.87
C SER A 106 20.79 -15.79 -20.75
N LYS A 107 20.58 -14.49 -20.65
CA LYS A 107 21.62 -13.49 -20.43
C LYS A 107 21.15 -12.46 -19.43
N ILE A 108 21.96 -12.20 -18.41
CA ILE A 108 21.72 -11.10 -17.47
C ILE A 108 22.23 -9.81 -18.09
N ILE A 109 21.38 -8.80 -18.10
CA ILE A 109 21.69 -7.46 -18.58
C ILE A 109 21.63 -6.50 -17.38
N ASP A 110 22.72 -5.79 -17.18
CA ASP A 110 22.86 -4.70 -16.24
C ASP A 110 22.75 -3.36 -16.99
N ASP A 111 21.77 -2.54 -16.62
CA ASP A 111 21.55 -1.22 -17.18
C ASP A 111 21.30 -0.22 -16.04
N ARG A 112 21.27 1.08 -16.35
CA ARG A 112 21.07 2.13 -15.34
C ARG A 112 19.76 1.91 -14.56
N ARG A 113 19.86 1.63 -13.25
CA ARG A 113 18.73 1.36 -12.34
C ARG A 113 17.82 0.22 -12.80
N LYS A 114 18.37 -0.71 -13.58
CA LYS A 114 17.67 -1.92 -14.01
C LYS A 114 18.62 -3.10 -13.97
N ILE A 115 18.08 -4.27 -13.67
CA ILE A 115 18.74 -5.54 -13.89
C ILE A 115 17.69 -6.53 -14.37
N HIS A 116 17.94 -7.21 -15.46
CA HIS A 116 16.97 -8.15 -16.03
C HIS A 116 17.65 -9.33 -16.71
N THR A 117 16.88 -10.39 -16.89
CA THR A 117 17.28 -11.55 -17.69
C THR A 117 16.57 -11.49 -19.02
N GLU A 118 17.30 -11.67 -20.11
CA GLU A 118 16.80 -11.98 -21.44
C GLU A 118 16.79 -13.49 -21.62
N ILE A 119 15.64 -14.10 -21.84
CA ILE A 119 15.47 -15.54 -22.04
C ILE A 119 15.03 -15.76 -23.49
N GLN A 120 15.76 -16.58 -24.24
CA GLN A 120 15.43 -16.93 -25.62
C GLN A 120 14.85 -18.34 -25.67
N LEU A 121 13.68 -18.47 -26.28
CA LEU A 121 12.96 -19.72 -26.38
C LEU A 121 12.59 -20.01 -27.84
N VAL A 122 12.73 -21.26 -28.23
CA VAL A 122 12.13 -21.81 -29.46
C VAL A 122 11.03 -22.76 -29.03
N ILE A 123 9.79 -22.43 -29.37
CA ILE A 123 8.60 -23.17 -28.92
C ILE A 123 7.96 -23.81 -30.16
N PRO A 124 7.99 -25.15 -30.26
CA PRO A 124 7.33 -25.86 -31.38
C PRO A 124 5.83 -25.59 -31.41
N GLN A 125 5.24 -25.73 -32.57
CA GLN A 125 3.79 -25.60 -32.77
C GLN A 125 3.01 -26.52 -31.81
N GLY A 126 2.04 -25.93 -31.11
CA GLY A 126 1.16 -26.63 -30.17
C GLY A 126 1.78 -26.96 -28.80
N GLU A 127 3.09 -26.81 -28.62
CA GLU A 127 3.74 -26.97 -27.33
C GLU A 127 3.64 -25.70 -26.47
N THR A 128 3.88 -25.84 -25.18
CA THR A 128 3.76 -24.73 -24.24
C THR A 128 5.11 -24.46 -23.59
N ALA A 129 5.52 -23.18 -23.55
CA ALA A 129 6.59 -22.71 -22.68
C ALA A 129 6.04 -21.84 -21.57
N ARG A 130 6.53 -22.04 -20.34
CA ARG A 130 6.18 -21.25 -19.17
C ARG A 130 7.44 -20.64 -18.58
N VAL A 131 7.42 -19.32 -18.37
CA VAL A 131 8.48 -18.61 -17.66
C VAL A 131 7.89 -18.12 -16.34
N GLU A 132 8.37 -18.70 -15.25
CA GLU A 132 8.03 -18.30 -13.88
C GLU A 132 8.98 -17.23 -13.38
N LYS A 133 8.46 -16.34 -12.55
CA LYS A 133 9.20 -15.33 -11.80
C LYS A 133 8.75 -15.38 -10.35
N ILE A 134 9.69 -15.58 -9.43
CA ILE A 134 9.48 -15.39 -8.00
C ILE A 134 10.29 -14.18 -7.59
N SER A 135 9.68 -13.28 -6.84
CA SER A 135 10.32 -12.07 -6.34
C SER A 135 10.05 -11.89 -4.86
N THR A 136 11.02 -11.27 -4.16
CA THR A 136 10.83 -10.81 -2.78
C THR A 136 11.07 -9.31 -2.69
N VAL A 137 10.32 -8.66 -1.79
CA VAL A 137 10.44 -7.24 -1.49
C VAL A 137 10.59 -7.08 0.00
N HIS A 138 11.69 -6.46 0.43
CA HIS A 138 11.99 -6.15 1.81
C HIS A 138 12.29 -4.67 1.98
N SER A 139 12.04 -4.14 3.17
CA SER A 139 12.37 -2.75 3.51
C SER A 139 12.96 -2.65 4.91
N SER A 140 13.69 -1.58 5.19
CA SER A 140 14.19 -1.30 6.54
C SER A 140 13.07 -1.05 7.57
N ARG A 141 11.83 -0.92 7.12
CA ARG A 141 10.64 -0.74 7.96
C ARG A 141 9.84 -2.01 8.19
N ASP A 142 10.31 -3.18 7.76
CA ASP A 142 9.59 -4.44 7.96
C ASP A 142 9.44 -4.76 9.46
N LEU A 143 8.35 -5.45 9.83
CA LEU A 143 8.00 -5.68 11.24
C LEU A 143 9.06 -6.48 12.00
N GLU A 144 9.80 -7.33 11.32
CA GLU A 144 10.88 -8.13 11.87
C GLU A 144 11.98 -7.25 12.48
N TYR A 145 12.22 -6.08 11.90
CA TYR A 145 13.21 -5.13 12.42
C TYR A 145 12.68 -4.28 13.58
N VAL A 146 11.38 -4.07 13.66
CA VAL A 146 10.76 -3.27 14.73
C VAL A 146 11.03 -3.87 16.10
N ALA A 147 10.93 -5.19 16.23
CA ALA A 147 11.16 -5.91 17.47
C ALA A 147 12.61 -5.78 17.97
N SER A 148 13.57 -5.53 17.08
CA SER A 148 14.98 -5.32 17.43
C SER A 148 15.29 -3.90 17.90
N GLY A 149 14.38 -2.95 17.70
CA GLY A 149 14.58 -1.52 18.03
C GLY A 149 15.67 -0.83 17.22
N LYS A 150 16.15 -1.43 16.13
CA LYS A 150 17.17 -0.90 15.24
C LYS A 150 16.68 -0.90 13.82
N GLU A 151 16.87 0.20 13.11
CA GLU A 151 16.73 0.20 11.66
C GLU A 151 17.92 -0.56 11.05
N PRO A 152 17.69 -1.58 10.22
CA PRO A 152 18.76 -2.33 9.61
C PRO A 152 19.48 -1.48 8.54
N GLU A 153 20.78 -1.70 8.41
CA GLU A 153 21.53 -1.18 7.26
C GLU A 153 20.98 -1.80 5.95
N GLY A 154 21.05 -1.06 4.85
CA GLY A 154 20.54 -1.51 3.55
C GLY A 154 21.12 -2.85 3.08
N GLU A 155 22.37 -3.17 3.45
CA GLU A 155 23.00 -4.46 3.14
C GLU A 155 22.34 -5.63 3.90
N ASN A 156 21.86 -5.41 5.13
CA ASN A 156 21.11 -6.42 5.88
C ASN A 156 19.76 -6.69 5.23
N VAL A 157 19.06 -5.63 4.79
CA VAL A 157 17.79 -5.75 4.05
C VAL A 157 17.99 -6.54 2.75
N CYS A 158 19.09 -6.29 2.04
CA CYS A 158 19.45 -7.04 0.83
C CYS A 158 19.72 -8.52 1.13
N ARG A 159 20.48 -8.82 2.19
CA ARG A 159 20.77 -10.21 2.57
C ARG A 159 19.47 -10.96 2.91
N ASP A 160 18.65 -10.40 3.78
CA ASP A 160 17.40 -11.02 4.24
C ASP A 160 16.42 -11.24 3.07
N GLY A 161 16.37 -10.26 2.13
CA GLY A 161 15.60 -10.39 0.89
C GLY A 161 16.09 -11.49 -0.05
N LEU A 162 17.41 -11.70 -0.15
CA LEU A 162 17.98 -12.79 -0.95
C LEU A 162 17.76 -14.16 -0.30
N ASP A 163 17.92 -14.26 1.01
CA ASP A 163 17.71 -15.50 1.76
C ASP A 163 16.24 -15.94 1.65
N ASN A 164 15.29 -15.00 1.82
CA ASN A 164 13.86 -15.30 1.62
C ASN A 164 13.56 -15.70 0.16
N LEU A 165 14.23 -15.10 -0.83
CA LEU A 165 14.05 -15.48 -2.22
C LEU A 165 14.52 -16.93 -2.48
N LYS A 166 15.65 -17.32 -1.92
CA LYS A 166 16.15 -18.70 -2.04
C LYS A 166 15.19 -19.71 -1.44
N GLU A 167 14.67 -19.45 -0.24
CA GLU A 167 13.63 -20.29 0.36
C GLU A 167 12.34 -20.36 -0.49
N ALA A 168 11.92 -19.23 -1.06
CA ALA A 168 10.76 -19.18 -1.92
C ALA A 168 10.97 -19.93 -3.24
N GLU A 169 12.18 -19.85 -3.80
CA GLU A 169 12.57 -20.57 -5.02
C GLU A 169 12.58 -22.08 -4.81
N GLU A 170 13.05 -22.55 -3.65
CA GLU A 170 13.01 -23.97 -3.26
C GLU A 170 11.58 -24.49 -3.12
N LYS A 171 10.67 -23.71 -2.51
CA LYS A 171 9.26 -24.08 -2.39
C LYS A 171 8.54 -24.14 -3.75
N GLY A 172 8.91 -23.27 -4.68
CA GLY A 172 8.35 -23.18 -6.01
C GLY A 172 6.99 -22.50 -6.07
N TYR A 173 6.63 -22.03 -7.28
CA TYR A 173 5.45 -21.21 -7.54
C TYR A 173 4.14 -21.82 -7.02
N GLU A 174 3.87 -23.09 -7.33
CA GLU A 174 2.59 -23.73 -6.98
C GLU A 174 2.42 -23.89 -5.47
N THR A 175 3.48 -24.22 -4.75
CA THR A 175 3.44 -24.33 -3.28
C THR A 175 3.17 -22.98 -2.62
N LEU A 176 3.81 -21.92 -3.12
CA LEU A 176 3.62 -20.56 -2.61
C LEU A 176 2.20 -20.06 -2.90
N LEU A 177 1.66 -20.34 -4.08
CA LEU A 177 0.28 -19.99 -4.44
C LEU A 177 -0.72 -20.73 -3.53
N GLU A 178 -0.52 -22.03 -3.33
CA GLU A 178 -1.40 -22.85 -2.48
C GLU A 178 -1.37 -22.40 -1.02
N GLY A 179 -0.20 -22.03 -0.48
CA GLY A 179 -0.08 -21.43 0.84
C GLY A 179 -0.89 -20.15 0.97
N SER A 180 -0.77 -19.25 -0.02
CA SER A 180 -1.54 -18.02 -0.07
C SER A 180 -3.06 -18.28 -0.16
N LYS A 181 -3.51 -19.24 -1.00
CA LYS A 181 -4.92 -19.63 -1.10
C LYS A 181 -5.49 -20.08 0.24
N LYS A 182 -4.76 -20.92 0.99
CA LYS A 182 -5.20 -21.39 2.31
C LYS A 182 -5.42 -20.27 3.32
N VAL A 183 -4.63 -19.18 3.24
CA VAL A 183 -4.87 -18.00 4.09
C VAL A 183 -6.13 -17.28 3.64
N TRP A 184 -6.31 -17.07 2.33
CA TRP A 184 -7.52 -16.46 1.79
C TRP A 184 -8.79 -17.26 2.06
N GLU A 185 -8.75 -18.58 2.02
CA GLU A 185 -9.88 -19.44 2.39
C GLU A 185 -10.33 -19.20 3.84
N LYS A 186 -9.39 -19.02 4.78
CA LYS A 186 -9.72 -18.68 6.17
C LYS A 186 -10.34 -17.29 6.29
N ILE A 187 -9.86 -16.31 5.52
CA ILE A 187 -10.40 -14.96 5.49
C ILE A 187 -11.84 -15.01 4.94
N TRP A 188 -12.04 -15.61 3.79
CA TRP A 188 -13.37 -15.75 3.17
C TRP A 188 -14.36 -16.48 4.07
N LYS A 189 -13.94 -17.58 4.70
CA LYS A 189 -14.80 -18.31 5.63
C LYS A 189 -15.33 -17.45 6.77
N LYS A 190 -14.56 -16.43 7.18
CA LYS A 190 -14.93 -15.51 8.28
C LYS A 190 -15.72 -14.30 7.82
N GLN A 191 -15.43 -13.81 6.62
CA GLN A 191 -15.84 -12.45 6.20
C GLN A 191 -16.74 -12.43 4.93
N ASP A 192 -16.97 -13.58 4.27
CA ASP A 192 -17.78 -13.62 3.06
C ASP A 192 -19.24 -13.24 3.37
N ILE A 193 -19.79 -12.38 2.53
CA ILE A 193 -21.21 -12.01 2.53
C ILE A 193 -21.84 -12.69 1.32
N GLN A 194 -22.77 -13.61 1.58
CA GLN A 194 -23.49 -14.32 0.54
C GLN A 194 -24.78 -13.58 0.19
N ILE A 195 -24.97 -13.34 -1.10
CA ILE A 195 -26.15 -12.66 -1.63
C ILE A 195 -26.95 -13.68 -2.43
N ASP A 196 -28.18 -13.92 -2.00
CA ASP A 196 -29.15 -14.72 -2.79
C ASP A 196 -29.80 -13.83 -3.84
N SER A 197 -29.29 -13.89 -5.06
CA SER A 197 -29.75 -13.11 -6.21
C SER A 197 -29.81 -13.99 -7.46
N LYS A 198 -30.66 -13.62 -8.39
CA LYS A 198 -30.72 -14.28 -9.72
C LYS A 198 -29.55 -13.93 -10.63
N GLU A 199 -28.84 -12.86 -10.32
CA GLU A 199 -27.70 -12.33 -11.07
C GLU A 199 -26.44 -12.37 -10.19
N ASP A 200 -25.32 -12.83 -10.73
CA ASP A 200 -24.06 -12.97 -9.99
C ASP A 200 -23.33 -11.63 -9.76
N ASP A 201 -23.71 -10.57 -10.48
CA ASP A 201 -23.02 -9.28 -10.47
C ASP A 201 -22.94 -8.66 -9.06
N ALA A 202 -24.03 -8.75 -8.29
CA ALA A 202 -24.05 -8.22 -6.92
C ALA A 202 -23.08 -8.98 -5.99
N GLN A 203 -23.02 -10.31 -6.12
CA GLN A 203 -22.10 -11.15 -5.36
C GLN A 203 -20.64 -10.85 -5.72
N ILE A 204 -20.36 -10.68 -7.02
CA ILE A 204 -19.02 -10.33 -7.52
C ILE A 204 -18.61 -8.95 -6.98
N ALA A 205 -19.49 -7.95 -7.07
CA ALA A 205 -19.23 -6.59 -6.60
C ALA A 205 -18.90 -6.54 -5.09
N VAL A 206 -19.67 -7.26 -4.27
CA VAL A 206 -19.44 -7.32 -2.82
C VAL A 206 -18.09 -8.01 -2.52
N ARG A 207 -17.81 -9.16 -3.11
CA ARG A 207 -16.53 -9.85 -2.90
C ARG A 207 -15.35 -9.04 -3.39
N PHE A 208 -15.50 -8.33 -4.49
CA PHE A 208 -14.48 -7.40 -4.99
C PHE A 208 -14.18 -6.28 -3.96
N ALA A 209 -15.23 -5.67 -3.39
CA ALA A 209 -15.07 -4.66 -2.35
C ALA A 209 -14.42 -5.23 -1.09
N LEU A 210 -14.88 -6.38 -0.59
CA LEU A 210 -14.31 -7.04 0.59
C LEU A 210 -12.84 -7.42 0.38
N TYR A 211 -12.48 -7.93 -0.80
CA TYR A 211 -11.09 -8.20 -1.15
C TYR A 211 -10.22 -6.94 -1.06
N HIS A 212 -10.69 -5.83 -1.65
CA HIS A 212 -9.94 -4.57 -1.65
C HIS A 212 -9.81 -3.98 -0.25
N LEU A 213 -10.83 -4.06 0.59
CA LEU A 213 -10.74 -3.66 1.99
C LEU A 213 -9.69 -4.50 2.74
N GLN A 214 -9.70 -5.81 2.54
CA GLN A 214 -8.79 -6.73 3.24
C GLN A 214 -7.31 -6.52 2.89
N ILE A 215 -7.00 -6.17 1.63
CA ILE A 215 -5.60 -5.95 1.20
C ILE A 215 -5.04 -4.58 1.56
N MET A 216 -5.87 -3.65 2.05
CA MET A 216 -5.46 -2.27 2.36
C MET A 216 -4.64 -2.14 3.63
N VAL A 217 -4.76 -3.09 4.56
CA VAL A 217 -4.20 -2.95 5.92
C VAL A 217 -3.71 -4.28 6.47
N ARG A 218 -2.75 -4.21 7.37
CA ARG A 218 -2.30 -5.35 8.18
C ARG A 218 -2.62 -5.11 9.64
N SER A 219 -3.32 -6.05 10.28
CA SER A 219 -3.68 -5.97 11.68
C SER A 219 -2.49 -6.00 12.65
N GLU A 220 -1.31 -6.32 12.16
CA GLU A 220 -0.07 -6.40 12.94
C GLU A 220 0.73 -5.11 12.94
N ASP A 221 0.46 -4.16 12.03
CA ASP A 221 1.25 -2.92 11.91
C ASP A 221 0.42 -1.68 12.24
N ASN A 222 0.64 -1.12 13.42
CA ASN A 222 -0.01 0.10 13.90
C ASN A 222 0.79 1.38 13.63
N ARG A 223 1.72 1.34 12.67
CA ARG A 223 2.52 2.51 12.26
C ARG A 223 2.02 3.16 10.98
N VAL A 224 1.11 2.49 10.30
CA VAL A 224 0.53 2.93 9.03
C VAL A 224 -0.99 2.92 9.12
N GLY A 225 -1.62 3.89 8.46
CA GLY A 225 -3.06 3.92 8.24
C GLY A 225 -3.42 3.40 6.85
N ILE A 226 -4.67 3.63 6.47
CA ILE A 226 -5.17 3.30 5.13
C ILE A 226 -5.24 4.57 4.30
N GLY A 227 -4.65 4.56 3.10
CA GLY A 227 -4.78 5.67 2.17
C GLY A 227 -6.19 5.75 1.57
N ALA A 228 -6.66 6.95 1.22
CA ALA A 228 -7.99 7.19 0.65
C ALA A 228 -8.29 6.33 -0.60
N LYS A 229 -7.27 5.97 -1.37
CA LYS A 229 -7.34 5.03 -2.51
C LYS A 229 -6.53 3.75 -2.25
N ALA A 230 -6.25 3.42 -1.00
CA ALA A 230 -5.28 2.39 -0.65
C ALA A 230 -3.95 2.62 -1.39
N LEU A 231 -3.42 1.59 -2.06
CA LEU A 231 -2.22 1.65 -2.90
C LEU A 231 -2.55 1.33 -4.37
N SER A 232 -3.80 1.49 -4.79
CA SER A 232 -4.25 1.14 -6.15
C SER A 232 -3.91 2.19 -7.21
N GLY A 233 -3.33 3.33 -6.81
CA GLY A 233 -2.91 4.40 -7.71
C GLY A 233 -2.07 5.44 -6.98
N GLU A 234 -1.53 6.41 -7.73
CA GLU A 234 -0.64 7.46 -7.20
C GLU A 234 -1.39 8.57 -6.44
N GLY A 235 -2.72 8.65 -6.60
CA GLY A 235 -3.55 9.65 -5.94
C GLY A 235 -3.48 9.55 -4.42
N TYR A 236 -3.39 10.70 -3.76
CA TYR A 236 -3.26 10.84 -2.31
C TYR A 236 -2.02 10.17 -1.69
N LYS A 237 -1.07 9.70 -2.51
CA LYS A 237 0.25 9.22 -2.08
C LYS A 237 0.24 8.07 -1.04
N GLY A 238 -0.89 7.37 -0.89
CA GLY A 238 -1.09 6.38 0.18
C GLY A 238 -1.31 6.97 1.57
N HIS A 239 -1.49 8.29 1.69
CA HIS A 239 -1.72 8.97 2.96
C HIS A 239 -3.14 8.74 3.48
N SER A 240 -3.29 8.75 4.80
CA SER A 240 -4.57 8.58 5.49
C SER A 240 -5.26 9.93 5.69
N PHE A 241 -6.55 9.94 5.41
CA PHE A 241 -7.47 11.04 5.62
C PHE A 241 -8.62 10.57 6.52
N TRP A 242 -9.70 11.32 6.59
CA TRP A 242 -10.90 10.96 7.35
C TRP A 242 -11.70 9.78 6.76
N ASP A 243 -11.42 9.43 5.49
CA ASP A 243 -12.02 8.26 4.83
C ASP A 243 -11.84 6.98 5.65
N THR A 244 -10.69 6.85 6.31
CA THR A 244 -10.42 5.69 7.17
C THR A 244 -11.46 5.59 8.28
N GLU A 245 -11.68 6.64 9.03
CA GLU A 245 -12.55 6.65 10.21
C GLU A 245 -14.03 6.55 9.85
N THR A 246 -14.43 7.24 8.79
CA THR A 246 -15.86 7.41 8.46
C THR A 246 -16.38 6.31 7.55
N PHE A 247 -15.60 5.86 6.57
CA PHE A 247 -16.08 4.97 5.52
C PHE A 247 -15.48 3.56 5.57
N ILE A 248 -14.22 3.43 5.98
CA ILE A 248 -13.49 2.14 5.96
C ILE A 248 -13.58 1.44 7.31
N PHE A 249 -13.39 2.19 8.38
CA PHE A 249 -13.37 1.69 9.77
C PHE A 249 -14.60 0.87 10.17
N PRO A 250 -15.85 1.27 9.83
CA PRO A 250 -17.03 0.51 10.18
C PRO A 250 -17.01 -0.95 9.72
N TYR A 251 -16.39 -1.23 8.56
CA TYR A 251 -16.21 -2.60 8.11
C TYR A 251 -15.31 -3.39 9.06
N PHE A 252 -14.14 -2.87 9.38
CA PHE A 252 -13.19 -3.56 10.26
C PHE A 252 -13.69 -3.68 11.68
N GLN A 253 -14.40 -2.68 12.19
CA GLN A 253 -15.04 -2.72 13.49
C GLN A 253 -15.96 -3.95 13.64
N MET A 254 -16.70 -4.27 12.60
CA MET A 254 -17.65 -5.38 12.60
C MET A 254 -17.01 -6.72 12.21
N ALA A 255 -16.15 -6.73 11.19
CA ALA A 255 -15.60 -7.95 10.62
C ALA A 255 -14.28 -8.38 11.28
N GLU A 256 -13.46 -7.43 11.71
CA GLU A 256 -12.13 -7.69 12.27
C GLU A 256 -11.70 -6.62 13.29
N PRO A 257 -12.29 -6.64 14.52
CA PRO A 257 -12.03 -5.61 15.54
C PRO A 257 -10.55 -5.39 15.87
N LYS A 258 -9.70 -6.41 15.71
CA LYS A 258 -8.24 -6.28 15.86
C LYS A 258 -7.66 -5.25 14.88
N THR A 259 -8.09 -5.28 13.63
CA THR A 259 -7.67 -4.31 12.61
C THR A 259 -8.19 -2.91 12.95
N ALA A 260 -9.44 -2.79 13.40
CA ALA A 260 -9.98 -1.51 13.86
C ALA A 260 -9.13 -0.92 15.00
N ARG A 261 -8.77 -1.74 16.00
CA ARG A 261 -7.86 -1.33 17.08
C ARG A 261 -6.51 -0.82 16.53
N THR A 262 -5.91 -1.55 15.60
CA THR A 262 -4.64 -1.17 14.98
C THR A 262 -4.70 0.20 14.30
N LEU A 263 -5.80 0.50 13.60
CA LEU A 263 -6.03 1.81 12.97
C LEU A 263 -6.15 2.94 13.99
N LEU A 264 -6.81 2.70 15.13
CA LEU A 264 -6.87 3.68 16.22
C LEU A 264 -5.52 3.86 16.93
N GLU A 265 -4.74 2.78 17.08
CA GLU A 265 -3.38 2.87 17.61
C GLU A 265 -2.45 3.68 16.69
N PHE A 266 -2.64 3.62 15.36
CA PHE A 266 -1.95 4.51 14.42
C PHE A 266 -2.27 5.98 14.73
N ARG A 267 -3.54 6.33 14.95
CA ARG A 267 -3.93 7.68 15.33
C ARG A 267 -3.36 8.10 16.68
N TYR A 268 -3.33 7.21 17.67
CA TYR A 268 -2.68 7.48 18.95
C TYR A 268 -1.18 7.78 18.78
N LYS A 269 -0.46 7.01 17.99
CA LYS A 269 0.96 7.27 17.70
C LYS A 269 1.18 8.62 17.02
N GLY A 270 0.21 9.09 16.26
CA GLY A 270 0.19 10.43 15.66
C GLY A 270 -0.19 11.56 16.63
N LEU A 271 -0.51 11.27 17.90
CA LEU A 271 -1.00 12.27 18.86
C LEU A 271 0.03 13.37 19.16
N TYR A 272 1.32 13.05 19.14
CA TYR A 272 2.38 14.04 19.29
C TYR A 272 2.34 15.09 18.16
N GLY A 273 2.24 14.64 16.91
CA GLY A 273 2.10 15.51 15.75
C GLY A 273 0.81 16.35 15.78
N ALA A 274 -0.30 15.77 16.26
CA ALA A 274 -1.56 16.48 16.44
C ALA A 274 -1.47 17.59 17.53
N ARG A 275 -0.78 17.35 18.63
CA ARG A 275 -0.50 18.37 19.65
C ARG A 275 0.37 19.50 19.10
N LYS A 276 1.41 19.17 18.36
CA LYS A 276 2.28 20.14 17.71
C LYS A 276 1.48 21.01 16.73
N LYS A 277 0.65 20.41 15.88
CA LYS A 277 -0.21 21.13 14.95
C LYS A 277 -1.18 22.07 15.67
N ALA A 278 -1.79 21.65 16.78
CA ALA A 278 -2.66 22.53 17.57
C ALA A 278 -1.91 23.78 18.05
N ILE A 279 -0.72 23.62 18.63
CA ILE A 279 0.13 24.72 19.12
C ILE A 279 0.52 25.67 17.96
N GLU A 280 0.96 25.14 16.84
CA GLU A 280 1.36 25.90 15.65
C GLU A 280 0.21 26.74 15.07
N ASN A 281 -1.03 26.29 15.27
CA ASN A 281 -2.24 27.02 14.85
C ASN A 281 -2.88 27.85 15.98
N GLY A 282 -2.22 27.99 17.14
CA GLY A 282 -2.66 28.82 18.26
C GLY A 282 -3.72 28.18 19.15
N TYR A 283 -3.90 26.85 19.07
CA TYR A 283 -4.87 26.10 19.85
C TYR A 283 -4.22 25.25 20.94
N LYS A 284 -5.04 24.68 21.83
CA LYS A 284 -4.66 23.74 22.88
C LYS A 284 -5.04 22.32 22.49
N GLY A 285 -4.50 21.33 23.21
CA GLY A 285 -4.85 19.93 23.00
C GLY A 285 -4.28 19.35 21.72
N ALA A 286 -5.04 18.54 20.99
CA ALA A 286 -4.62 17.86 19.78
C ALA A 286 -5.56 18.17 18.61
N MET A 287 -5.00 18.72 17.54
CA MET A 287 -5.63 18.94 16.24
C MET A 287 -5.03 17.93 15.26
N TYR A 288 -5.75 16.87 14.97
CA TYR A 288 -5.25 15.83 14.09
C TYR A 288 -5.00 16.35 12.67
N PRO A 289 -3.97 15.83 11.97
CA PRO A 289 -3.66 16.25 10.61
C PRO A 289 -4.80 15.88 9.65
N TRP A 290 -5.05 16.77 8.68
CA TRP A 290 -5.94 16.45 7.56
C TRP A 290 -5.38 15.29 6.75
N GLU A 291 -4.08 15.36 6.44
CA GLU A 291 -3.35 14.35 5.71
C GLU A 291 -2.23 13.79 6.59
N ALA A 292 -2.30 12.49 6.88
CA ALA A 292 -1.32 11.79 7.72
C ALA A 292 -0.55 10.75 6.90
N ALA A 293 0.79 10.84 6.95
CA ALA A 293 1.68 9.87 6.31
C ALA A 293 2.25 8.89 7.35
N TRP A 294 3.38 9.20 7.95
CA TRP A 294 3.99 8.38 8.98
C TRP A 294 3.66 8.89 10.38
N VAL A 295 3.66 8.01 11.36
CA VAL A 295 3.22 8.31 12.74
C VAL A 295 3.96 9.48 13.42
N SER A 296 5.18 9.81 13.00
CA SER A 296 5.96 10.93 13.58
C SER A 296 5.74 12.27 12.86
N ASP A 297 5.10 12.31 11.69
CA ASP A 297 5.22 13.47 10.80
C ASP A 297 4.27 14.61 11.18
N GLY A 298 3.08 14.32 11.69
CA GLY A 298 2.03 15.31 11.89
C GLY A 298 1.33 15.68 10.57
N GLU A 299 1.05 16.97 10.33
CA GLU A 299 0.42 17.45 9.10
C GLU A 299 1.39 17.40 7.92
N VAL A 300 0.99 16.72 6.84
CA VAL A 300 1.80 16.59 5.62
C VAL A 300 1.13 17.20 4.39
N THR A 301 -0.04 17.82 4.52
CA THR A 301 -0.67 18.57 3.43
C THR A 301 0.23 19.75 3.05
N PRO A 302 0.69 19.85 1.81
CA PRO A 302 1.51 20.98 1.39
C PRO A 302 0.67 22.26 1.35
N TYR A 303 1.16 23.33 1.99
CA TYR A 303 0.49 24.63 1.95
C TYR A 303 0.46 25.22 0.53
N VAL A 304 1.50 24.96 -0.28
CA VAL A 304 1.57 25.36 -1.69
C VAL A 304 1.60 24.07 -2.52
N THR A 305 0.58 23.88 -3.35
CA THR A 305 0.42 22.67 -4.19
C THR A 305 1.01 22.82 -5.59
N GLY A 306 1.40 24.03 -5.97
CA GLY A 306 1.96 24.33 -7.28
C GLY A 306 1.89 25.80 -7.62
N VAL A 307 2.13 26.12 -8.88
CA VAL A 307 2.02 27.48 -9.42
C VAL A 307 0.97 27.47 -10.53
N ASN A 308 0.05 28.42 -10.48
CA ASN A 308 -0.91 28.63 -11.55
C ASN A 308 -0.16 29.06 -12.83
N VAL A 309 -0.22 28.22 -13.86
CA VAL A 309 0.53 28.44 -15.10
C VAL A 309 0.11 29.68 -15.88
N HIS A 310 -1.08 30.25 -15.62
CA HIS A 310 -1.60 31.42 -16.29
C HIS A 310 -1.25 32.71 -15.54
N THR A 311 -1.27 32.73 -14.21
CA THR A 311 -1.01 33.91 -13.40
C THR A 311 0.39 33.97 -12.81
N GLY A 312 1.09 32.86 -12.72
CA GLY A 312 2.38 32.74 -12.04
C GLY A 312 2.28 32.74 -10.49
N GLU A 313 1.06 32.75 -9.94
CA GLU A 313 0.84 32.81 -8.51
C GLU A 313 0.85 31.42 -7.87
N PRO A 314 1.29 31.29 -6.59
CA PRO A 314 1.24 30.02 -5.87
C PRO A 314 -0.22 29.59 -5.65
N MET A 315 -0.49 28.30 -5.87
CA MET A 315 -1.78 27.69 -5.57
C MET A 315 -1.78 27.25 -4.09
N ILE A 316 -2.54 27.98 -3.27
CA ILE A 316 -2.62 27.73 -1.82
C ILE A 316 -3.63 26.62 -1.51
N CYS A 317 -3.22 25.66 -0.69
CA CYS A 317 -4.06 24.62 -0.13
C CYS A 317 -4.26 24.87 1.38
N LEU A 318 -5.50 25.15 1.77
CA LEU A 318 -5.84 25.48 3.15
C LEU A 318 -6.37 24.26 3.94
N THR A 319 -6.60 23.12 3.31
CA THR A 319 -7.19 21.95 3.97
C THR A 319 -6.37 21.50 5.18
N GLY A 320 -5.05 21.46 5.09
CA GLY A 320 -4.19 21.16 6.23
C GLY A 320 -4.30 22.13 7.41
N VAL A 321 -4.84 23.33 7.21
CA VAL A 321 -4.94 24.39 8.23
C VAL A 321 -6.34 24.48 8.82
N ILE A 322 -7.37 24.52 7.95
CA ILE A 322 -8.73 24.85 8.37
C ILE A 322 -9.77 23.73 8.14
N GLU A 323 -9.37 22.57 7.60
CA GLU A 323 -10.21 21.39 7.55
C GLU A 323 -9.95 20.54 8.80
N GLN A 324 -10.77 20.77 9.82
CA GLN A 324 -10.49 20.34 11.20
C GLN A 324 -11.38 19.18 11.68
N HIS A 325 -12.42 18.85 10.93
CA HIS A 325 -13.43 17.87 11.35
C HIS A 325 -12.86 16.46 11.58
N ILE A 326 -11.77 16.09 10.87
CA ILE A 326 -11.06 14.80 11.08
C ILE A 326 -10.70 14.56 12.55
N THR A 327 -10.47 15.65 13.31
CA THR A 327 -10.20 15.56 14.75
C THR A 327 -11.39 14.97 15.52
N SER A 328 -12.62 15.24 15.09
CA SER A 328 -13.83 14.63 15.65
C SER A 328 -14.10 13.24 15.09
N ASP A 329 -13.84 13.03 13.79
CA ASP A 329 -14.10 11.76 13.12
C ASP A 329 -13.29 10.62 13.74
N ILE A 330 -12.05 10.89 14.15
CA ILE A 330 -11.20 9.92 14.88
C ILE A 330 -11.85 9.54 16.22
N ILE A 331 -12.36 10.49 16.99
CA ILE A 331 -12.99 10.21 18.28
C ILE A 331 -14.34 9.53 18.11
N PHE A 332 -15.07 9.86 17.04
CA PHE A 332 -16.29 9.15 16.68
C PHE A 332 -16.01 7.67 16.37
N ALA A 333 -14.99 7.36 15.57
CA ALA A 333 -14.58 5.99 15.30
C ALA A 333 -14.12 5.26 16.57
N LEU A 334 -13.35 5.93 17.43
CA LEU A 334 -12.91 5.41 18.72
C LEU A 334 -14.12 5.05 19.61
N TRP A 335 -15.09 5.94 19.72
CA TRP A 335 -16.31 5.70 20.50
C TRP A 335 -17.11 4.53 19.96
N GLN A 336 -17.28 4.44 18.65
CA GLN A 336 -17.96 3.32 18.02
C GLN A 336 -17.22 1.99 18.26
N TYR A 337 -15.89 2.00 18.19
CA TYR A 337 -15.07 0.83 18.50
C TYR A 337 -15.31 0.35 19.94
N TYR A 338 -15.22 1.27 20.90
CA TYR A 338 -15.43 0.94 22.31
C TYR A 338 -16.85 0.42 22.55
N ALA A 339 -17.87 1.07 22.00
CA ALA A 339 -19.26 0.65 22.12
C ALA A 339 -19.51 -0.76 21.54
N ALA A 340 -18.77 -1.18 20.52
CA ALA A 340 -18.90 -2.49 19.89
C ALA A 340 -18.09 -3.58 20.59
N THR A 341 -16.97 -3.24 21.24
CA THR A 341 -15.98 -4.23 21.71
C THR A 341 -15.83 -4.28 23.22
N ASP A 342 -16.23 -3.21 23.93
CA ASP A 342 -15.97 -3.00 25.37
C ASP A 342 -14.47 -3.14 25.74
N ASP A 343 -13.59 -2.73 24.82
CA ASP A 343 -12.13 -2.84 24.98
C ASP A 343 -11.59 -1.79 25.95
N GLN A 344 -11.74 -2.07 27.25
CA GLN A 344 -11.30 -1.18 28.32
C GLN A 344 -9.78 -1.01 28.34
N ASP A 345 -9.00 -2.06 27.95
CA ASP A 345 -7.54 -1.95 27.85
C ASP A 345 -7.12 -0.89 26.84
N PHE A 346 -7.81 -0.83 25.68
CA PHE A 346 -7.56 0.22 24.70
C PHE A 346 -7.90 1.61 25.25
N MET A 347 -9.04 1.74 25.92
CA MET A 347 -9.46 3.04 26.50
C MET A 347 -8.47 3.53 27.54
N ASP A 348 -8.05 2.67 28.46
CA ASP A 348 -7.12 3.02 29.53
C ASP A 348 -5.73 3.41 29.02
N ARG A 349 -5.26 2.73 27.99
CA ARG A 349 -3.91 2.97 27.43
C ARG A 349 -3.85 4.12 26.45
N TYR A 350 -4.91 4.36 25.69
CA TYR A 350 -4.90 5.26 24.54
C TYR A 350 -6.14 6.14 24.43
N GLY A 351 -7.34 5.56 24.57
CA GLY A 351 -8.58 6.19 24.19
C GLY A 351 -8.93 7.43 25.01
N TYR A 352 -8.74 7.38 26.34
CA TYR A 352 -9.03 8.53 27.20
C TYR A 352 -8.09 9.70 26.91
N GLU A 353 -6.80 9.46 26.67
CA GLU A 353 -5.86 10.52 26.34
C GLU A 353 -6.24 11.20 25.01
N MET A 354 -6.52 10.42 23.98
CA MET A 354 -6.98 10.94 22.68
C MET A 354 -8.23 11.81 22.84
N THR A 355 -9.21 11.32 23.57
CA THR A 355 -10.49 12.03 23.78
C THR A 355 -10.30 13.34 24.53
N ILE A 356 -9.52 13.33 25.61
CA ILE A 356 -9.27 14.53 26.43
C ILE A 356 -8.52 15.60 25.61
N GLU A 357 -7.49 15.21 24.87
CA GLU A 357 -6.72 16.15 24.07
C GLU A 357 -7.54 16.73 22.90
N THR A 358 -8.39 15.93 22.29
CA THR A 358 -9.34 16.41 21.27
C THR A 358 -10.36 17.37 21.86
N ALA A 359 -10.91 17.06 23.06
CA ALA A 359 -11.84 17.96 23.75
C ALA A 359 -11.17 19.30 24.12
N ARG A 360 -9.87 19.28 24.52
CA ARG A 360 -9.11 20.50 24.78
C ARG A 360 -8.92 21.35 23.52
N PHE A 361 -8.70 20.70 22.36
CA PHE A 361 -8.63 21.41 21.08
C PHE A 361 -9.95 22.11 20.77
N TRP A 362 -11.07 21.39 20.77
CA TRP A 362 -12.37 21.97 20.44
C TRP A 362 -12.76 23.07 21.43
N ASN A 363 -12.53 22.89 22.71
CA ASN A 363 -12.78 23.94 23.69
C ASN A 363 -11.96 25.22 23.43
N SER A 364 -10.75 25.09 22.91
CA SER A 364 -9.92 26.25 22.56
C SER A 364 -10.25 26.86 21.19
N ARG A 365 -10.94 26.09 20.34
CA ARG A 365 -11.34 26.49 18.98
C ARG A 365 -12.68 27.22 18.91
N LEU A 366 -13.54 26.97 19.88
CA LEU A 366 -14.86 27.60 19.97
C LEU A 366 -14.72 29.10 20.19
N GLU A 367 -15.47 29.89 19.43
CA GLU A 367 -15.58 31.34 19.52
C GLU A 367 -16.95 31.71 20.04
N TRP A 368 -17.01 32.46 21.16
CA TRP A 368 -18.27 33.01 21.64
C TRP A 368 -18.69 34.19 20.76
N ILE A 369 -19.89 34.13 20.21
CA ILE A 369 -20.46 35.16 19.36
C ILE A 369 -21.60 35.85 20.12
N GLU A 370 -21.32 37.03 20.62
CA GLU A 370 -22.27 37.83 21.44
C GLU A 370 -23.58 38.10 20.71
N GLU A 371 -23.49 38.45 19.44
CA GLU A 371 -24.67 38.79 18.59
C GLU A 371 -25.61 37.59 18.45
N ASN A 372 -25.09 36.38 18.46
CA ASN A 372 -25.84 35.14 18.28
C ASN A 372 -26.12 34.41 19.60
N ASN A 373 -25.52 34.90 20.70
CA ASN A 373 -25.59 34.29 22.04
C ASN A 373 -25.27 32.79 22.01
N ARG A 374 -24.18 32.39 21.29
CA ARG A 374 -23.74 31.00 21.17
C ARG A 374 -22.30 30.90 20.80
N TYR A 375 -21.74 29.69 20.94
CA TYR A 375 -20.44 29.33 20.39
C TYR A 375 -20.55 29.00 18.89
N GLU A 376 -19.56 29.40 18.12
CA GLU A 376 -19.44 29.08 16.70
C GLU A 376 -18.00 28.60 16.39
N ILE A 377 -17.86 27.83 15.32
CA ILE A 377 -16.58 27.51 14.67
C ILE A 377 -16.63 28.18 13.29
N ARG A 378 -15.77 29.16 13.08
CA ARG A 378 -15.75 29.99 11.85
C ARG A 378 -14.51 29.68 11.01
N ASP A 379 -14.57 30.07 9.76
CA ASP A 379 -13.44 29.97 8.82
C ASP A 379 -12.86 28.56 8.74
N VAL A 380 -13.72 27.59 8.51
CA VAL A 380 -13.37 26.17 8.34
C VAL A 380 -13.83 25.65 6.99
N ILE A 381 -13.15 24.64 6.50
CA ILE A 381 -13.60 23.80 5.38
C ILE A 381 -14.40 22.63 5.98
N GLY A 382 -15.59 22.39 5.46
CA GLY A 382 -16.43 21.26 5.84
C GLY A 382 -15.97 19.95 5.18
N PRO A 383 -16.65 18.84 5.46
CA PRO A 383 -16.29 17.50 4.94
C PRO A 383 -16.24 17.39 3.42
N ASP A 384 -16.95 18.26 2.71
CA ASP A 384 -16.83 18.44 1.27
C ASP A 384 -15.77 19.53 1.00
N ALA A 385 -14.54 19.14 0.79
CA ALA A 385 -13.36 19.98 0.64
C ALA A 385 -13.42 21.05 -0.48
N VAL A 386 -14.56 21.20 -1.14
CA VAL A 386 -14.77 22.11 -2.28
C VAL A 386 -15.33 23.48 -1.86
N SER A 387 -15.91 23.62 -0.67
CA SER A 387 -16.56 24.86 -0.26
C SER A 387 -16.13 25.34 1.13
N TYR A 388 -15.73 26.63 1.20
CA TYR A 388 -15.61 27.33 2.47
C TYR A 388 -16.98 27.44 3.14
N THR A 389 -17.15 26.84 4.29
CA THR A 389 -18.38 26.90 5.06
C THR A 389 -18.15 27.50 6.45
N HIS A 390 -19.09 28.32 6.89
CA HIS A 390 -19.23 28.65 8.29
C HIS A 390 -20.04 27.55 8.95
N LEU A 391 -19.38 26.65 9.71
CA LEU A 391 -20.07 25.67 10.53
C LEU A 391 -20.63 26.39 11.74
N ARG A 392 -21.94 26.30 11.91
CA ARG A 392 -22.65 26.76 13.09
C ARG A 392 -22.70 25.60 14.09
N ALA A 393 -22.14 25.80 15.28
CA ALA A 393 -22.25 24.87 16.39
C ALA A 393 -23.62 24.97 17.04
#